data_ca04f45154f6fa8043d59a52b96fd419
#
_entry.id   ca04f45154f6fa8043d59a52b96fd419
#
_cell.length_a   1.000
_cell.length_b   1.000
_cell.length_c   1.000
_cell.angle_alpha   90.00
_cell.angle_beta   90.00
_cell.angle_gamma   90.00
#
_symmetry.space_group_name_H-M   'P 1'
#
loop_
_entity.id
_entity.type
_entity.pdbx_description
1 polymer ?
#
loop_
_entity_poly.entity_id
_entity_poly.type
_entity_poly.pdbx_seq_one_letter_code
_entity_poly.pdbx_strand_id
1 'polypeptide(L)'
;MAEKRIRRAVYAGSFDPPTNGHLWMIREAQMLFDELVVAIGVNPDKRFTYTLDERKDMLRAITTGMSNVRIASFENQYLVNYADSIHAEYIVRGIRTTA
;
A
#
# COMPACT_ATOMS: atom_id res chain seq x y z
N MET A 1 -13.72 14.87 25.96
CA MET A 1 -13.27 15.06 24.59
C MET A 1 -13.29 13.74 23.84
N ALA A 2 -13.95 13.72 22.72
CA ALA A 2 -13.95 12.53 21.89
C ALA A 2 -12.59 12.41 21.15
N GLU A 3 -11.96 11.27 21.26
CA GLU A 3 -10.75 10.99 20.50
C GLU A 3 -11.10 10.89 19.02
N LYS A 4 -10.31 11.55 18.20
CA LYS A 4 -10.48 11.45 16.76
C LYS A 4 -10.02 10.06 16.29
N ARG A 5 -10.93 9.32 15.65
CA ARG A 5 -10.61 8.04 15.07
C ARG A 5 -9.77 8.23 13.81
N ILE A 6 -8.63 7.56 13.76
CA ILE A 6 -7.76 7.60 12.58
C ILE A 6 -8.30 6.63 11.54
N ARG A 7 -8.63 7.16 10.38
CA ARG A 7 -9.04 6.32 9.24
C ARG A 7 -7.80 5.89 8.49
N ARG A 8 -7.37 4.67 8.77
CA ARG A 8 -6.19 4.08 8.15
C ARG A 8 -6.60 3.07 7.10
N ALA A 9 -6.00 3.16 5.92
CA ALA A 9 -6.24 2.22 4.83
C ALA A 9 -4.94 1.55 4.39
N VAL A 10 -5.06 0.35 3.83
CA VAL A 10 -3.94 -0.37 3.21
C VAL A 10 -4.21 -0.52 1.73
N TYR A 11 -3.22 -0.21 0.92
CA TYR A 11 -3.19 -0.52 -0.50
C TYR A 11 -2.03 -1.49 -0.74
N ALA A 12 -2.35 -2.74 -1.07
CA ALA A 12 -1.36 -3.80 -1.20
C ALA A 12 -1.15 -4.21 -2.65
N GLY A 13 0.05 -4.66 -2.94
CA GLY A 13 0.41 -5.19 -4.24
C GLY A 13 1.84 -5.69 -4.23
N SER A 14 2.29 -6.23 -5.34
CA SER A 14 3.70 -6.62 -5.50
C SER A 14 4.58 -5.45 -5.91
N PHE A 15 4.03 -4.48 -6.65
CA PHE A 15 4.74 -3.26 -7.08
C PHE A 15 6.10 -3.57 -7.71
N ASP A 16 6.11 -4.41 -8.72
CA ASP A 16 7.33 -4.99 -9.30
C ASP A 16 7.46 -4.71 -10.81
N PRO A 17 7.71 -3.48 -11.23
CA PRO A 17 7.82 -2.26 -10.43
C PRO A 17 6.48 -1.56 -10.19
N PRO A 18 6.45 -0.52 -9.37
CA PRO A 18 5.29 0.37 -9.30
C PRO A 18 5.04 1.03 -10.66
N THR A 19 3.78 1.21 -11.02
CA THR A 19 3.36 1.79 -12.29
C THR A 19 2.68 3.13 -12.09
N ASN A 20 2.39 3.82 -13.18
CA ASN A 20 1.60 5.05 -13.14
C ASN A 20 0.19 4.79 -12.61
N GLY A 21 -0.37 3.61 -12.87
CA GLY A 21 -1.66 3.22 -12.31
C GLY A 21 -1.61 3.11 -10.79
N HIS A 22 -0.54 2.53 -10.26
CA HIS A 22 -0.33 2.47 -8.81
C HIS A 22 -0.20 3.88 -8.22
N LEU A 23 0.56 4.75 -8.86
CA LEU A 23 0.73 6.13 -8.40
C LEU A 23 -0.61 6.87 -8.38
N TRP A 24 -1.42 6.69 -9.42
CA TRP A 24 -2.75 7.29 -9.48
C TRP A 24 -3.62 6.82 -8.30
N MET A 25 -3.62 5.52 -8.04
CA MET A 25 -4.37 4.94 -6.91
C MET A 25 -3.91 5.52 -5.58
N ILE A 26 -2.59 5.63 -5.40
CA ILE A 26 -2.01 6.17 -4.15
C ILE A 26 -2.41 7.63 -3.97
N ARG A 27 -2.32 8.43 -5.03
CA ARG A 27 -2.70 9.85 -4.98
C ARG A 27 -4.17 10.04 -4.61
N GLU A 28 -5.05 9.24 -5.22
CA GLU A 28 -6.48 9.34 -4.95
C GLU A 28 -6.81 8.83 -3.54
N ALA A 29 -6.25 7.70 -3.15
CA ALA A 29 -6.54 7.10 -1.85
C ALA A 29 -6.01 7.96 -0.69
N GLN A 30 -4.83 8.55 -0.83
CA GLN A 30 -4.24 9.33 0.26
C GLN A 30 -5.08 10.57 0.61
N MET A 31 -5.91 11.04 -0.31
CA MET A 31 -6.83 12.16 -0.03
C MET A 31 -8.06 11.72 0.76
N LEU A 32 -8.40 10.44 0.74
CA LEU A 32 -9.61 9.91 1.36
C LEU A 32 -9.40 9.46 2.81
N PHE A 33 -8.17 9.18 3.20
CA PHE A 33 -7.85 8.60 4.50
C PHE A 33 -6.86 9.45 5.26
N ASP A 34 -6.87 9.33 6.58
CA ASP A 34 -5.91 10.03 7.43
C ASP A 34 -4.51 9.46 7.25
N GLU A 35 -4.42 8.14 6.99
CA GLU A 35 -3.16 7.47 6.73
C GLU A 35 -3.38 6.37 5.70
N LEU A 36 -2.49 6.31 4.73
CA LEU A 36 -2.46 5.24 3.73
C LEU A 36 -1.16 4.45 3.86
N VAL A 37 -1.28 3.17 4.12
CA VAL A 37 -0.13 2.25 4.14
C VAL A 37 -0.08 1.53 2.80
N VAL A 38 0.97 1.80 2.03
CA VAL A 38 1.24 1.09 0.77
C VAL A 38 2.13 -0.08 1.11
N ALA A 39 1.58 -1.29 1.03
CA ALA A 39 2.22 -2.49 1.57
C ALA A 39 2.57 -3.48 0.47
N ILE A 40 3.83 -3.86 0.40
CA ILE A 40 4.29 -4.88 -0.54
C ILE A 40 4.05 -6.25 0.08
N GLY A 41 3.19 -7.05 -0.56
CA GLY A 41 3.00 -8.44 -0.16
C GLY A 41 4.16 -9.27 -0.68
N VAL A 42 4.90 -9.90 0.22
CA VAL A 42 6.06 -10.72 -0.12
C VAL A 42 5.63 -12.18 -0.18
N ASN A 43 5.80 -12.79 -1.34
CA ASN A 43 5.58 -14.23 -1.52
C ASN A 43 6.93 -14.87 -1.81
N PRO A 44 7.51 -15.66 -0.88
CA PRO A 44 8.83 -16.25 -1.07
C PRO A 44 8.91 -17.24 -2.23
N ASP A 45 7.77 -17.79 -2.66
CA ASP A 45 7.72 -18.74 -3.78
C ASP A 45 7.62 -18.07 -5.14
N LYS A 46 7.45 -16.76 -5.18
CA LYS A 46 7.29 -16.02 -6.42
C LYS A 46 8.58 -15.33 -6.82
N ARG A 47 8.90 -15.38 -8.11
CA ARG A 47 10.04 -14.62 -8.65
C ARG A 47 9.65 -13.16 -8.84
N PHE A 48 10.58 -12.28 -8.52
CA PHE A 48 10.41 -10.83 -8.66
C PHE A 48 11.46 -10.28 -9.61
N THR A 49 11.10 -9.21 -10.31
CA THR A 49 12.02 -8.48 -11.17
C THR A 49 12.98 -7.64 -10.32
N TYR A 50 12.44 -7.00 -9.29
CA TYR A 50 13.20 -6.14 -8.38
C TYR A 50 13.17 -6.69 -6.97
N THR A 51 14.24 -6.44 -6.22
CA THR A 51 14.29 -6.84 -4.81
C THR A 51 13.24 -6.06 -3.99
N LEU A 52 12.95 -6.55 -2.80
CA LEU A 52 12.03 -5.87 -1.89
C LEU A 52 12.51 -4.44 -1.60
N ASP A 53 13.80 -4.28 -1.31
CA ASP A 53 14.37 -2.97 -1.01
C ASP A 53 14.28 -2.02 -2.21
N GLU A 54 14.54 -2.51 -3.41
CA GLU A 54 14.40 -1.71 -4.62
C GLU A 54 12.95 -1.27 -4.83
N ARG A 55 12.00 -2.15 -4.62
CA ARG A 55 10.58 -1.82 -4.75
C ARG A 55 10.13 -0.80 -3.70
N LYS A 56 10.60 -0.95 -2.47
CA LYS A 56 10.35 0.04 -1.41
C LYS A 56 10.91 1.41 -1.78
N ASP A 57 12.14 1.44 -2.29
CA ASP A 57 12.78 2.69 -2.68
C ASP A 57 12.03 3.38 -3.82
N MET A 58 11.57 2.60 -4.81
CA MET A 58 10.76 3.14 -5.90
C MET A 58 9.44 3.72 -5.38
N LEU A 59 8.77 3.03 -4.45
CA LEU A 59 7.54 3.53 -3.86
C LEU A 59 7.79 4.81 -3.05
N ARG A 60 8.87 4.86 -2.29
CA ARG A 60 9.23 6.07 -1.54
C ARG A 60 9.47 7.25 -2.47
N ALA A 61 10.15 7.00 -3.59
CA ALA A 61 10.45 8.05 -4.57
C ALA A 61 9.18 8.66 -5.17
N ILE A 62 8.22 7.81 -5.56
CA ILE A 62 7.00 8.30 -6.21
C ILE A 62 5.98 8.88 -5.23
N THR A 63 6.15 8.66 -3.93
CA THR A 63 5.27 9.19 -2.89
C THR A 63 5.88 10.38 -2.13
N THR A 64 6.98 10.90 -2.62
CA THR A 64 7.64 12.07 -2.02
C THR A 64 6.65 13.23 -1.91
N GLY A 65 6.58 13.84 -0.74
CA GLY A 65 5.65 14.94 -0.48
C GLY A 65 4.27 14.50 0.04
N MET A 66 4.00 13.21 0.07
CA MET A 66 2.74 12.68 0.62
C MET A 66 2.96 12.31 2.08
N SER A 67 2.68 13.26 2.98
CA SER A 67 3.01 13.13 4.41
C SER A 67 2.24 12.04 5.14
N ASN A 68 1.09 11.63 4.61
CA ASN A 68 0.24 10.60 5.22
C ASN A 68 0.39 9.22 4.59
N VAL A 69 1.38 9.04 3.70
CA VAL A 69 1.65 7.76 3.05
C VAL A 69 2.86 7.09 3.69
N ARG A 70 2.69 5.83 4.06
CA ARG A 70 3.77 4.99 4.61
C ARG A 70 4.01 3.79 3.72
N ILE A 71 5.27 3.40 3.56
CA ILE A 71 5.65 2.23 2.77
C ILE A 71 6.02 1.10 3.72
N ALA A 72 5.43 -0.06 3.51
CA ALA A 72 5.62 -1.23 4.36
C ALA A 72 5.66 -2.50 3.52
N SER A 73 5.90 -3.61 4.18
CA SER A 73 5.83 -4.93 3.56
C SER A 73 5.33 -5.94 4.58
N PHE A 74 4.75 -7.02 4.08
CA PHE A 74 4.30 -8.12 4.94
C PHE A 74 4.51 -9.44 4.20
N GLU A 75 4.72 -10.51 4.96
CA GLU A 75 4.87 -11.85 4.41
C GLU A 75 4.24 -12.89 5.33
N ASN A 76 3.98 -14.07 4.78
CA ASN A 76 3.44 -15.22 5.53
C ASN A 76 2.10 -14.94 6.21
N GLN A 77 1.29 -14.04 5.63
CA GLN A 77 -0.05 -13.76 6.16
C GLN A 77 -0.94 -13.19 5.07
N TYR A 78 -2.24 -13.32 5.27
CA TYR A 78 -3.22 -12.72 4.38
C TYR A 78 -3.29 -11.22 4.58
N LEU A 79 -3.67 -10.50 3.53
CA LEU A 79 -3.81 -9.04 3.58
C LEU A 79 -4.76 -8.59 4.70
N VAL A 80 -5.88 -9.29 4.88
CA VAL A 80 -6.85 -8.93 5.91
C VAL A 80 -6.25 -9.04 7.32
N ASN A 81 -5.40 -10.04 7.53
CA ASN A 81 -4.72 -10.22 8.82
C ASN A 81 -3.66 -9.15 9.04
N TYR A 82 -2.93 -8.80 7.98
CA TYR A 82 -1.96 -7.72 8.06
C TYR A 82 -2.65 -6.39 8.36
N ALA A 83 -3.74 -6.08 7.66
CA ALA A 83 -4.51 -4.86 7.88
C ALA A 83 -5.00 -4.77 9.33
N ASP A 84 -5.50 -5.88 9.87
CA ASP A 84 -5.92 -5.94 11.26
C ASP A 84 -4.77 -5.67 12.23
N SER A 85 -3.60 -6.24 11.95
CA SER A 85 -2.42 -6.10 12.81
C SER A 85 -1.92 -4.64 12.92
N ILE A 86 -2.18 -3.82 11.91
CA ILE A 86 -1.79 -2.40 11.91
C ILE A 86 -2.97 -1.47 12.17
N HIS A 87 -4.09 -2.03 12.58
CA HIS A 87 -5.33 -1.27 12.85
C HIS A 87 -5.84 -0.48 11.64
N ALA A 88 -5.70 -1.04 10.45
CA ALA A 88 -6.28 -0.49 9.24
C ALA A 88 -7.68 -1.06 9.04
N GLU A 89 -8.66 -0.20 8.95
CA GLU A 89 -10.05 -0.63 8.80
C GLU A 89 -10.49 -0.68 7.33
N TYR A 90 -9.67 -0.15 6.43
CA TYR A 90 -10.00 -0.06 5.01
C TYR A 90 -8.92 -0.72 4.16
N ILE A 91 -9.37 -1.41 3.12
CA ILE A 91 -8.48 -2.00 2.11
C ILE A 91 -8.84 -1.36 0.79
N VAL A 92 -7.86 -0.74 0.15
CA VAL A 92 -8.01 -0.12 -1.16
C VAL A 92 -7.66 -1.16 -2.21
N ARG A 93 -8.51 -1.29 -3.22
CA ARG A 93 -8.27 -2.19 -4.35
C ARG A 93 -8.41 -1.44 -5.65
N GLY A 94 -7.50 -1.72 -6.57
CA GLY A 94 -7.64 -1.27 -7.94
C GLY A 94 -8.46 -2.28 -8.72
N ILE A 95 -9.45 -1.80 -9.47
CA ILE A 95 -10.26 -2.65 -10.33
C ILE A 95 -9.91 -2.31 -11.77
N ARG A 96 -9.49 -3.33 -12.52
CA ARG A 96 -9.36 -3.21 -13.97
C ARG A 96 -10.62 -3.74 -14.61
N THR A 97 -11.26 -2.88 -15.38
CA THR A 97 -12.29 -3.34 -16.28
C THR A 97 -11.65 -3.59 -17.65
N THR A 98 -11.72 -4.82 -18.10
CA THR A 98 -11.41 -5.12 -19.49
C THR A 98 -12.71 -5.05 -20.26
N ALA A 99 -12.75 -4.13 -21.16
CA ALA A 99 -13.87 -4.09 -22.08
C ALA A 99 -13.77 -5.21 -23.10
#